data_d6ac24fbb6ec0564b23d81b51826c0db
#
_entry.id   d6ac24fbb6ec0564b23d81b51826c0db
#
_cell.length_a   1.000
_cell.length_b   1.000
_cell.length_c   1.000
_cell.angle_alpha   90.00
_cell.angle_beta   90.00
_cell.angle_gamma   90.00
#
_symmetry.space_group_name_H-M   'P 1'
#
loop_
_entity.id
_entity.type
_entity.pdbx_description
1 polymer ?
#
loop_
_entity_poly.entity_id
_entity_poly.type
_entity_poly.pdbx_seq_one_letter_code
_entity_poly.pdbx_strand_id
1 'polypeptide(L)' 'MMDFYKVPIGFGMALAMNEPAMAAYAAMSEAQKQSLLNKAHNARSEKEMYEIVNSILQ' A
#
# COMPACT_ATOMS: atom_id res chain seq x y z
N MET A 1 -3.45 1.65 14.30
CA MET A 1 -2.01 1.82 14.14
C MET A 1 -1.49 0.87 13.08
N MET A 2 -0.60 1.35 12.22
CA MET A 2 -0.02 0.52 11.18
C MET A 2 1.03 -0.42 11.77
N ASP A 3 0.94 -1.69 11.38
CA ASP A 3 1.91 -2.69 11.81
C ASP A 3 3.05 -2.73 10.78
N PHE A 4 4.14 -2.05 11.08
CA PHE A 4 5.26 -1.94 10.15
C PHE A 4 5.98 -3.26 9.87
N TYR A 5 5.78 -4.27 10.71
CA TYR A 5 6.36 -5.59 10.44
C TYR A 5 5.64 -6.32 9.31
N LYS A 6 4.38 -5.98 9.06
CA LYS A 6 3.58 -6.61 8.01
C LYS A 6 3.53 -5.80 6.73
N VAL A 7 3.95 -4.54 6.78
CA VAL A 7 3.88 -3.63 5.64
C VAL A 7 5.29 -3.44 5.06
N PRO A 8 5.50 -3.74 3.76
CA PRO A 8 6.80 -3.46 3.15
C PRO A 8 7.16 -1.98 3.30
N ILE A 9 8.43 -1.71 3.60
CA ILE A 9 8.90 -0.34 3.81
C ILE A 9 8.58 0.55 2.62
N GLY A 10 8.84 0.06 1.41
CA GLY A 10 8.58 0.84 0.21
C GLY A 10 7.10 1.18 0.02
N PHE A 11 6.23 0.25 0.38
CA PHE A 11 4.79 0.48 0.30
C PHE A 11 4.35 1.53 1.30
N GLY A 12 4.83 1.42 2.54
CA GLY A 12 4.52 2.40 3.57
C GLY A 12 4.99 3.80 3.21
N MET A 13 6.18 3.91 2.64
CA MET A 13 6.72 5.20 2.20
C MET A 13 5.91 5.78 1.04
N ALA A 14 5.53 4.94 0.08
CA ALA A 14 4.73 5.40 -1.05
C ALA A 14 3.36 5.90 -0.59
N LEU A 15 2.74 5.22 0.38
CA LEU A 15 1.48 5.67 0.97
C LEU A 15 1.67 7.01 1.70
N ALA A 16 2.76 7.15 2.44
CA ALA A 16 3.03 8.38 3.18
C ALA A 16 3.18 9.58 2.25
N MET A 17 3.64 9.34 1.03
CA MET A 17 3.81 10.40 0.03
C MET A 17 2.55 10.66 -0.78
N ASN A 18 1.49 9.92 -0.55
CA ASN A 18 0.24 10.04 -1.30
C ASN A 18 -0.93 10.02 -0.31
N GLU A 19 -1.28 11.19 0.21
CA GLU A 19 -2.31 11.29 1.25
C GLU A 19 -3.66 10.71 0.83
N PRO A 20 -4.16 10.96 -0.39
CA PRO A 20 -5.43 10.36 -0.79
C PRO A 20 -5.39 8.83 -0.78
N ALA A 21 -4.29 8.24 -1.22
CA ALA A 21 -4.14 6.79 -1.20
C ALA A 21 -4.05 6.26 0.22
N MET A 22 -3.35 6.96 1.10
CA MET A 22 -3.26 6.58 2.50
C MET A 22 -4.64 6.56 3.14
N ALA A 23 -5.45 7.60 2.91
CA ALA A 23 -6.80 7.69 3.46
C ALA A 23 -7.68 6.57 2.93
N ALA A 24 -7.59 6.28 1.63
CA ALA A 24 -8.37 5.21 1.02
C ALA A 24 -7.96 3.84 1.59
N TYR A 25 -6.65 3.62 1.78
CA TYR A 25 -6.14 2.39 2.36
C TYR A 25 -6.67 2.20 3.78
N ALA A 26 -6.63 3.27 4.58
CA ALA A 26 -7.09 3.20 5.96
C ALA A 26 -8.59 2.85 6.06
N ALA A 27 -9.37 3.20 5.05
CA ALA A 27 -10.81 2.92 5.02
C ALA A 27 -11.15 1.53 4.51
N MET A 28 -10.16 0.78 4.01
CA MET A 28 -10.40 -0.56 3.46
C MET A 28 -10.68 -1.59 4.53
N SER A 29 -11.36 -2.68 4.12
CA SER A 29 -11.52 -3.84 4.97
C SER A 29 -10.18 -4.55 5.16
N GLU A 30 -10.09 -5.39 6.20
CA GLU A 30 -8.87 -6.17 6.43
C GLU A 30 -8.53 -7.06 5.24
N ALA A 31 -9.54 -7.66 4.60
CA ALA A 31 -9.32 -8.51 3.44
C ALA A 31 -8.72 -7.71 2.27
N GLN A 32 -9.22 -6.50 2.03
CA GLN A 32 -8.71 -5.63 0.98
C GLN A 32 -7.28 -5.19 1.27
N LYS A 33 -7.00 -4.81 2.52
CA LYS A 33 -5.65 -4.44 2.94
C LYS A 33 -4.68 -5.60 2.73
N GLN A 34 -5.08 -6.80 3.14
CA GLN A 34 -4.22 -7.97 3.00
C GLN A 34 -3.91 -8.26 1.53
N SER A 35 -4.90 -8.11 0.66
CA SER A 35 -4.70 -8.30 -0.78
C SER A 35 -3.66 -7.33 -1.32
N LEU A 36 -3.76 -6.05 -0.92
CA LEU A 36 -2.78 -5.05 -1.33
C LEU A 36 -1.39 -5.34 -0.78
N LEU A 37 -1.31 -5.76 0.48
CA LEU A 37 -0.02 -6.10 1.09
C LEU A 37 0.63 -7.26 0.36
N ASN A 38 -0.15 -8.26 -0.07
CA ASN A 38 0.38 -9.37 -0.85
C ASN A 38 0.96 -8.89 -2.17
N LYS A 39 0.27 -7.97 -2.85
CA LYS A 39 0.79 -7.39 -4.08
C LYS A 39 2.08 -6.62 -3.82
N ALA A 40 2.12 -5.84 -2.74
CA ALA A 40 3.29 -5.06 -2.38
C ALA A 40 4.49 -5.95 -2.07
N HIS A 41 4.27 -7.07 -1.40
CA HIS A 41 5.34 -8.03 -1.12
C HIS A 41 5.93 -8.63 -2.39
N ASN A 42 5.16 -8.69 -3.46
CA ASN A 42 5.61 -9.24 -4.74
C ASN A 42 6.12 -8.19 -5.71
N ALA A 43 6.08 -6.92 -5.34
CA ALA A 43 6.58 -5.84 -6.18
C ALA A 43 8.10 -5.95 -6.31
N ARG A 44 8.61 -5.78 -7.53
CA ARG A 44 10.03 -5.97 -7.83
C ARG A 44 10.79 -4.66 -7.99
N SER A 45 10.11 -3.53 -7.97
CA SER A 45 10.74 -2.24 -8.17
C SER A 45 9.91 -1.14 -7.50
N GLU A 46 10.52 0.03 -7.34
CA GLU A 46 9.80 1.21 -6.85
C GLU A 46 8.65 1.56 -7.77
N LYS A 47 8.86 1.43 -9.07
CA LYS A 47 7.82 1.74 -10.04
C LYS A 47 6.58 0.87 -9.81
N GLU A 48 6.79 -0.43 -9.63
CA GLU A 48 5.68 -1.34 -9.35
C GLU A 48 4.98 -0.96 -8.05
N MET A 49 5.75 -0.58 -7.04
CA MET A 49 5.19 -0.19 -5.76
C MET A 49 4.30 1.05 -5.91
N TYR A 50 4.77 2.06 -6.65
CA TYR A 50 3.97 3.27 -6.89
C TYR A 50 2.71 2.95 -7.71
N GLU A 51 2.80 2.02 -8.66
CA GLU A 51 1.64 1.61 -9.43
C GLU A 51 0.58 0.96 -8.54
N ILE A 52 1.01 0.13 -7.58
CA ILE A 52 0.11 -0.50 -6.62
C ILE A 52 -0.58 0.57 -5.77
N VAL A 53 0.17 1.54 -5.26
CA VAL A 53 -0.41 2.62 -4.46
C VAL A 53 -1.39 3.44 -5.29
N ASN A 54 -1.03 3.77 -6.53
CA ASN A 54 -1.93 4.54 -7.41
C ASN A 54 -3.21 3.78 -7.73
N SER A 55 -3.15 2.45 -7.78
CA SER A 55 -4.34 1.63 -8.06
C SER A 55 -5.40 1.74 -6.98
N ILE A 56 -5.01 2.15 -5.77
CA ILE A 56 -5.95 2.34 -4.67
C ILE A 56 -6.97 3.44 -5.00
N LEU A 57 -6.57 4.41 -5.79
CA LEU A 57 -7.39 5.56 -6.14
C LEU A 57 -8.28 5.37 -7.36
N GLN A 58 -8.21 4.22 -7.99
CA GLN A 58 -8.98 3.92 -9.20
C GLN A 58 -10.29 3.23 -8.89
#